data_bad68775fea4f28649c254eb6cb9fd29
#
_entry.id   bad68775fea4f28649c254eb6cb9fd29
#
_cell.length_a   1.000
_cell.length_b   1.000
_cell.length_c   1.000
_cell.angle_alpha   90.00
_cell.angle_beta   90.00
_cell.angle_gamma   90.00
#
_symmetry.space_group_name_H-M   'P 1'
#
loop_
_entity.id
_entity.type
_entity.pdbx_description
1 polymer ?
#
loop_
_entity_poly.entity_id
_entity_poly.type
_entity_poly.pdbx_seq_one_letter_code
_entity_poly.pdbx_strand_id
1 'polypeptide(L)'
;MPARAKKDDPAEDTNMEDAPPSAQPEETNGEEAEEEEEEEEEVEPQRVKILPGSTDTAASFEFIDEGHTVGNALRYIVMKNPDVEFCAYSIPHPSETKMNIRIQTYNGTAVDALKKGLSDLQEMCDVVADEFWTKRQAYNAEHGIER
;
A
#
# COMPACT_ATOMS: atom_id res chain seq x y z
N MET A 1 48.12 16.54 28.73
CA MET A 1 48.75 17.86 28.81
C MET A 1 49.97 17.88 27.89
N PRO A 2 50.26 18.91 27.09
CA PRO A 2 49.57 20.17 26.85
C PRO A 2 49.10 20.33 25.37
N ALA A 3 48.13 21.06 25.04
CA ALA A 3 47.86 22.49 24.82
C ALA A 3 48.08 22.95 23.37
N ARG A 4 46.96 23.32 22.74
CA ARG A 4 46.48 24.65 22.35
C ARG A 4 47.24 25.35 21.19
N ALA A 5 46.57 25.69 20.14
CA ALA A 5 46.53 27.04 19.59
C ALA A 5 45.41 27.25 18.54
N LYS A 6 44.68 28.30 18.80
CA LYS A 6 43.74 29.04 17.93
C LYS A 6 44.50 29.85 16.88
N LYS A 7 43.82 30.20 15.78
CA LYS A 7 43.80 31.56 15.18
C LYS A 7 42.81 31.49 14.00
N ASP A 8 41.73 32.13 14.04
CA ASP A 8 41.38 33.55 13.82
C ASP A 8 41.16 33.89 12.33
N ASP A 9 39.94 34.31 12.10
CA ASP A 9 39.41 35.08 10.96
C ASP A 9 40.25 36.34 10.66
N PRO A 10 40.03 37.05 9.53
CA PRO A 10 38.87 37.92 9.28
C PRO A 10 38.38 37.99 7.82
N ALA A 11 37.12 38.16 7.51
CA ALA A 11 36.27 39.31 7.28
C ALA A 11 36.71 40.38 6.24
N GLU A 12 35.71 40.91 5.60
CA GLU A 12 35.62 42.14 4.77
C GLU A 12 35.66 41.95 3.25
N ASP A 13 34.92 42.61 2.43
CA ASP A 13 33.77 43.54 2.54
C ASP A 13 33.35 43.92 1.13
N THR A 14 32.08 44.25 0.94
CA THR A 14 31.51 45.20 0.01
C THR A 14 31.84 45.17 -1.50
N ASN A 15 30.88 45.21 -2.41
CA ASN A 15 30.29 46.41 -2.87
C ASN A 15 29.07 46.21 -3.82
N MET A 16 28.13 47.09 -3.61
CA MET A 16 26.91 47.41 -4.34
C MET A 16 27.18 48.10 -5.69
N GLU A 17 26.05 48.25 -6.41
CA GLU A 17 25.78 49.16 -7.51
C GLU A 17 26.05 48.61 -8.91
N ASP A 18 25.14 48.60 -9.85
CA ASP A 18 24.20 49.61 -10.28
C ASP A 18 23.16 49.03 -11.28
N ALA A 19 21.92 49.48 -11.23
CA ALA A 19 20.93 49.34 -12.29
C ALA A 19 20.70 50.78 -12.86
N PRO A 20 19.87 51.03 -13.86
CA PRO A 20 19.24 50.41 -15.02
C PRO A 20 19.52 51.22 -16.35
N PRO A 21 18.76 51.29 -17.46
CA PRO A 21 17.31 51.29 -17.61
C PRO A 21 16.69 50.64 -18.89
N SER A 22 15.43 50.34 -18.76
CA SER A 22 14.27 50.57 -19.67
C SER A 22 14.39 50.52 -21.19
N ALA A 23 13.60 49.63 -21.82
CA ALA A 23 12.72 49.95 -22.94
C ALA A 23 11.68 48.85 -23.18
N GLN A 24 10.41 49.20 -23.13
CA GLN A 24 9.25 48.51 -23.67
C GLN A 24 9.08 48.87 -25.16
N PRO A 25 8.04 48.36 -25.87
CA PRO A 25 7.47 47.00 -26.01
C PRO A 25 7.45 46.54 -27.48
N GLU A 26 7.25 45.30 -27.78
CA GLU A 26 6.61 44.84 -29.02
C GLU A 26 5.70 43.65 -28.76
N GLU A 27 4.43 43.89 -29.08
CA GLU A 27 3.38 42.89 -29.20
C GLU A 27 3.68 41.94 -30.35
N THR A 28 3.58 40.65 -30.14
CA THR A 28 3.03 39.74 -31.17
C THR A 28 2.57 38.42 -30.56
N ASN A 29 1.28 38.22 -30.70
CA ASN A 29 0.62 37.00 -31.15
C ASN A 29 0.60 35.77 -30.22
N GLY A 30 -0.65 35.46 -29.88
CA GLY A 30 -1.05 34.26 -29.14
C GLY A 30 -0.64 32.96 -29.80
N GLU A 31 -0.19 32.06 -28.99
CA GLU A 31 -0.33 30.62 -29.15
C GLU A 31 -0.92 30.10 -27.88
N GLU A 32 -2.11 29.56 -28.00
CA GLU A 32 -2.80 28.78 -26.98
C GLU A 32 -1.90 27.63 -26.61
N ALA A 33 -1.24 27.71 -25.48
CA ALA A 33 -0.65 26.55 -24.80
C ALA A 33 -1.82 25.77 -24.21
N GLU A 34 -2.21 24.68 -24.85
CA GLU A 34 -2.97 23.61 -24.23
C GLU A 34 -2.13 23.11 -23.06
N GLU A 35 -2.52 23.49 -21.84
CA GLU A 35 -2.07 22.87 -20.61
C GLU A 35 -2.66 21.44 -20.63
N GLU A 36 -1.89 20.47 -21.12
CA GLU A 36 -2.11 19.07 -20.81
C GLU A 36 -1.91 18.93 -19.29
N GLU A 37 -3.01 18.94 -18.55
CA GLU A 37 -3.05 18.46 -17.18
C GLU A 37 -2.68 16.95 -17.25
N GLU A 38 -1.40 16.64 -17.08
CA GLU A 38 -0.95 15.29 -16.74
C GLU A 38 -1.61 14.97 -15.38
N GLU A 39 -2.75 14.27 -15.42
CA GLU A 39 -3.28 13.58 -14.26
C GLU A 39 -2.17 12.61 -13.79
N GLU A 40 -1.39 13.03 -12.78
CA GLU A 40 -0.52 12.13 -12.04
C GLU A 40 -1.43 11.04 -11.46
N GLU A 41 -1.51 9.89 -12.13
CA GLU A 41 -2.10 8.69 -11.54
C GLU A 41 -1.35 8.44 -10.22
N GLU A 42 -2.00 8.73 -9.08
CA GLU A 42 -1.50 8.35 -7.76
C GLU A 42 -1.36 6.82 -7.75
N VAL A 43 -0.16 6.35 -8.02
CA VAL A 43 0.16 4.92 -7.95
C VAL A 43 0.06 4.50 -6.50
N GLU A 44 -1.01 3.79 -6.16
CA GLU A 44 -1.21 3.27 -4.81
C GLU A 44 0.04 2.48 -4.36
N PRO A 45 0.54 2.74 -3.16
CA PRO A 45 1.74 2.05 -2.68
C PRO A 45 1.50 0.55 -2.62
N GLN A 46 2.46 -0.23 -3.11
CA GLN A 46 2.38 -1.68 -3.09
C GLN A 46 2.27 -2.22 -1.66
N ARG A 47 1.10 -2.76 -1.30
CA ARG A 47 0.78 -3.24 0.04
C ARG A 47 1.21 -4.68 0.32
N VAL A 48 1.50 -5.46 -0.72
CA VAL A 48 1.93 -6.86 -0.60
C VAL A 48 3.30 -7.05 -1.22
N LYS A 49 4.24 -7.64 -0.48
CA LYS A 49 5.61 -7.90 -0.94
C LYS A 49 6.00 -9.34 -0.69
N ILE A 50 6.77 -9.92 -1.61
CA ILE A 50 7.37 -11.24 -1.43
C ILE A 50 8.68 -11.07 -0.65
N LEU A 51 8.83 -11.83 0.43
CA LEU A 51 10.02 -11.78 1.28
C LEU A 51 11.19 -12.60 0.67
N PRO A 52 12.43 -12.21 0.96
CA PRO A 52 13.61 -12.95 0.54
C PRO A 52 13.61 -14.40 1.05
N GLY A 53 14.20 -15.31 0.28
CA GLY A 53 14.22 -16.76 0.61
C GLY A 53 12.94 -17.49 0.19
N SER A 54 12.07 -16.88 -0.57
CA SER A 54 10.91 -17.52 -1.18
C SER A 54 11.32 -18.31 -2.42
N THR A 55 10.61 -19.42 -2.66
CA THR A 55 10.67 -20.26 -3.86
C THR A 55 9.28 -20.31 -4.50
N ASP A 56 9.14 -20.90 -5.68
CA ASP A 56 7.86 -21.00 -6.38
C ASP A 56 6.80 -21.72 -5.55
N THR A 57 7.19 -22.81 -4.86
CA THR A 57 6.28 -23.63 -4.06
C THR A 57 6.21 -23.25 -2.59
N ALA A 58 7.11 -22.39 -2.10
CA ALA A 58 7.17 -22.01 -0.68
C ALA A 58 7.56 -20.52 -0.57
N ALA A 59 6.59 -19.65 -0.38
CA ALA A 59 6.81 -18.22 -0.31
C ALA A 59 6.26 -17.57 0.97
N SER A 60 6.91 -16.50 1.38
CA SER A 60 6.46 -15.64 2.48
C SER A 60 6.08 -14.28 1.90
N PHE A 61 4.92 -13.79 2.29
CA PHE A 61 4.34 -12.53 1.84
C PHE A 61 4.20 -11.58 3.02
N GLU A 62 4.71 -10.35 2.88
CA GLU A 62 4.48 -9.26 3.82
C GLU A 62 3.27 -8.45 3.38
N PHE A 63 2.31 -8.27 4.25
CA PHE A 63 1.16 -7.40 4.09
C PHE A 63 1.34 -6.17 4.98
N ILE A 64 1.23 -4.99 4.40
CA ILE A 64 1.31 -3.72 5.10
C ILE A 64 -0.10 -3.31 5.56
N ASP A 65 -0.21 -2.80 6.78
CA ASP A 65 -1.45 -2.34 7.41
C ASP A 65 -2.54 -3.41 7.57
N GLU A 66 -2.12 -4.68 7.67
CA GLU A 66 -3.04 -5.79 7.93
C GLU A 66 -2.74 -6.48 9.26
N GLY A 67 -3.77 -7.08 9.85
CA GLY A 67 -3.69 -7.68 11.17
C GLY A 67 -4.35 -9.05 11.28
N HIS A 68 -4.69 -9.42 12.51
CA HIS A 68 -5.27 -10.74 12.84
C HIS A 68 -6.59 -11.04 12.11
N THR A 69 -7.40 -10.04 11.80
CA THR A 69 -8.70 -10.23 11.13
C THR A 69 -8.51 -10.84 9.75
N VAL A 70 -7.71 -10.18 8.91
CA VAL A 70 -7.40 -10.67 7.56
C VAL A 70 -6.52 -11.91 7.62
N GLY A 71 -5.49 -11.90 8.46
CA GLY A 71 -4.55 -13.03 8.57
C GLY A 71 -5.22 -14.34 8.93
N ASN A 72 -6.15 -14.34 9.90
CA ASN A 72 -6.85 -15.54 10.32
C ASN A 72 -7.84 -16.03 9.25
N ALA A 73 -8.63 -15.12 8.66
CA ALA A 73 -9.58 -15.45 7.61
C ALA A 73 -8.87 -16.01 6.37
N LEU A 74 -7.82 -15.31 5.90
CA LEU A 74 -7.06 -15.72 4.72
C LEU A 74 -6.34 -17.06 4.95
N ARG A 75 -5.70 -17.26 6.12
CA ARG A 75 -5.12 -18.54 6.47
C ARG A 75 -6.15 -19.69 6.42
N TYR A 76 -7.35 -19.46 6.96
CA TYR A 76 -8.41 -20.45 6.97
C TYR A 76 -8.83 -20.83 5.54
N ILE A 77 -9.05 -19.85 4.68
CA ILE A 77 -9.47 -20.08 3.28
C ILE A 77 -8.37 -20.75 2.48
N VAL A 78 -7.13 -20.26 2.54
CA VAL A 78 -5.98 -20.83 1.82
C VAL A 78 -5.78 -22.30 2.20
N MET A 79 -5.95 -22.67 3.47
CA MET A 79 -5.85 -24.08 3.93
C MET A 79 -7.00 -24.97 3.43
N LYS A 80 -8.08 -24.41 2.86
CA LYS A 80 -9.13 -25.22 2.20
C LYS A 80 -8.74 -25.66 0.79
N ASN A 81 -7.74 -25.03 0.19
CA ASN A 81 -7.22 -25.46 -1.10
C ASN A 81 -6.44 -26.76 -0.96
N PRO A 82 -6.81 -27.85 -1.69
CA PRO A 82 -6.14 -29.15 -1.60
C PRO A 82 -4.67 -29.11 -2.08
N ASP A 83 -4.30 -28.15 -2.90
CA ASP A 83 -2.93 -27.98 -3.39
C ASP A 83 -1.99 -27.34 -2.37
N VAL A 84 -2.53 -26.83 -1.25
CA VAL A 84 -1.76 -26.16 -0.18
C VAL A 84 -1.40 -27.16 0.91
N GLU A 85 -0.12 -27.25 1.17
CA GLU A 85 0.45 -28.08 2.25
C GLU A 85 0.37 -27.35 3.60
N PHE A 86 0.74 -26.06 3.58
CA PHE A 86 0.88 -25.28 4.79
C PHE A 86 0.56 -23.81 4.56
N CYS A 87 -0.17 -23.23 5.48
CA CYS A 87 -0.38 -21.79 5.56
C CYS A 87 -0.40 -21.31 7.01
N ALA A 88 0.46 -20.37 7.34
CA ALA A 88 0.48 -19.72 8.65
C ALA A 88 0.78 -18.25 8.50
N TYR A 89 0.29 -17.43 9.45
CA TYR A 89 0.63 -16.02 9.51
C TYR A 89 1.22 -15.67 10.87
N SER A 90 1.97 -14.57 10.90
CA SER A 90 2.54 -13.98 12.10
C SER A 90 2.56 -12.46 11.99
N ILE A 91 2.45 -11.78 13.14
CA ILE A 91 2.70 -10.36 13.26
C ILE A 91 4.04 -10.24 14.00
N PRO A 92 5.11 -9.80 13.33
CA PRO A 92 6.47 -9.84 13.89
C PRO A 92 6.63 -9.01 15.16
N HIS A 93 5.99 -7.83 15.18
CA HIS A 93 6.05 -6.93 16.32
C HIS A 93 4.74 -6.13 16.44
N PRO A 94 4.19 -5.96 17.66
CA PRO A 94 2.92 -5.26 17.85
C PRO A 94 2.95 -3.77 17.50
N SER A 95 4.13 -3.15 17.44
CA SER A 95 4.29 -1.74 17.04
C SER A 95 4.45 -1.55 15.53
N GLU A 96 4.61 -2.63 14.76
CA GLU A 96 4.70 -2.58 13.31
C GLU A 96 3.37 -3.03 12.72
N THR A 97 2.81 -2.21 11.83
CA THR A 97 1.59 -2.54 11.11
C THR A 97 1.88 -3.45 9.92
N LYS A 98 2.45 -4.62 10.22
CA LYS A 98 2.85 -5.62 9.22
C LYS A 98 2.43 -7.00 9.63
N MET A 99 1.96 -7.76 8.67
CA MET A 99 1.62 -9.16 8.82
C MET A 99 2.35 -9.99 7.78
N ASN A 100 2.96 -11.09 8.18
CA ASN A 100 3.63 -12.03 7.29
C ASN A 100 2.82 -13.31 7.18
N ILE A 101 2.53 -13.75 5.95
CA ILE A 101 1.90 -15.04 5.66
C ILE A 101 2.90 -15.90 4.91
N ARG A 102 3.08 -17.14 5.38
CA ARG A 102 3.85 -18.16 4.68
C ARG A 102 2.93 -19.21 4.12
N ILE A 103 3.11 -19.52 2.83
CA ILE A 103 2.36 -20.53 2.09
C ILE A 103 3.35 -21.54 1.51
N GLN A 104 3.03 -22.82 1.64
CA GLN A 104 3.73 -23.92 0.98
C GLN A 104 2.70 -24.77 0.23
N THR A 105 3.04 -25.21 -0.97
CA THR A 105 2.15 -25.95 -1.86
C THR A 105 2.73 -27.28 -2.24
N TYR A 106 1.85 -28.31 -2.36
CA TYR A 106 2.18 -29.58 -2.98
C TYR A 106 2.26 -29.43 -4.50
N ASN A 107 1.32 -28.67 -5.09
CA ASN A 107 1.23 -28.43 -6.52
C ASN A 107 1.01 -26.94 -6.79
N GLY A 108 1.54 -26.46 -7.92
CA GLY A 108 1.40 -25.07 -8.32
C GLY A 108 2.30 -24.11 -7.53
N THR A 109 2.10 -22.83 -7.70
CA THR A 109 2.90 -21.80 -7.05
C THR A 109 2.22 -21.26 -5.79
N ALA A 110 3.02 -20.85 -4.82
CA ALA A 110 2.52 -20.18 -3.61
C ALA A 110 1.81 -18.85 -3.92
N VAL A 111 2.22 -18.19 -5.02
CA VAL A 111 1.57 -16.95 -5.49
C VAL A 111 0.17 -17.23 -6.02
N ASP A 112 -0.01 -18.29 -6.81
CA ASP A 112 -1.33 -18.66 -7.33
C ASP A 112 -2.25 -19.13 -6.20
N ALA A 113 -1.72 -19.88 -5.23
CA ALA A 113 -2.46 -20.26 -4.04
C ALA A 113 -2.92 -19.05 -3.22
N LEU A 114 -2.08 -18.00 -3.09
CA LEU A 114 -2.46 -16.76 -2.44
C LEU A 114 -3.54 -16.01 -3.21
N LYS A 115 -3.39 -15.85 -4.53
CA LYS A 115 -4.38 -15.18 -5.40
C LYS A 115 -5.74 -15.87 -5.31
N LYS A 116 -5.73 -17.20 -5.43
CA LYS A 116 -6.95 -17.99 -5.27
C LYS A 116 -7.57 -17.80 -3.89
N GLY A 117 -6.78 -17.84 -2.82
CA GLY A 117 -7.27 -17.64 -1.46
C GLY A 117 -7.89 -16.25 -1.25
N LEU A 118 -7.33 -15.20 -1.85
CA LEU A 118 -7.92 -13.85 -1.81
C LEU A 118 -9.25 -13.79 -2.55
N SER A 119 -9.35 -14.40 -3.73
CA SER A 119 -10.61 -14.49 -4.50
C SER A 119 -11.68 -15.29 -3.75
N ASP A 120 -11.32 -16.46 -3.21
CA ASP A 120 -12.23 -17.31 -2.42
C ASP A 120 -12.71 -16.58 -1.15
N LEU A 121 -11.84 -15.77 -0.51
CA LEU A 121 -12.21 -14.95 0.65
C LEU A 121 -13.20 -13.85 0.28
N GLN A 122 -12.98 -13.17 -0.83
CA GLN A 122 -13.89 -12.16 -1.36
C GLN A 122 -15.27 -12.76 -1.66
N GLU A 123 -15.32 -13.88 -2.38
CA GLU A 123 -16.57 -14.58 -2.67
C GLU A 123 -17.33 -14.99 -1.39
N MET A 124 -16.61 -15.48 -0.38
CA MET A 124 -17.21 -15.79 0.92
C MET A 124 -17.81 -14.55 1.59
N CYS A 125 -17.13 -13.41 1.53
CA CYS A 125 -17.65 -12.15 2.08
C CYS A 125 -18.92 -11.70 1.33
N ASP A 126 -18.95 -11.83 0.02
CA ASP A 126 -20.12 -11.49 -0.80
C ASP A 126 -21.33 -12.35 -0.44
N VAL A 127 -21.15 -13.66 -0.32
CA VAL A 127 -22.22 -14.59 0.10
C VAL A 127 -22.74 -14.23 1.48
N VAL A 128 -21.86 -13.92 2.43
CA VAL A 128 -22.27 -13.52 3.80
C VAL A 128 -23.04 -12.19 3.77
N ALA A 129 -22.62 -11.24 2.96
CA ALA A 129 -23.30 -9.96 2.80
C ALA A 129 -24.71 -10.13 2.22
N ASP A 130 -24.86 -10.92 1.18
CA ASP A 130 -26.14 -11.19 0.51
C ASP A 130 -27.15 -11.90 1.46
N GLU A 131 -26.68 -12.92 2.18
CA GLU A 131 -27.50 -13.61 3.18
C GLU A 131 -27.91 -12.68 4.33
N PHE A 132 -27.00 -11.85 4.80
CA PHE A 132 -27.30 -10.86 5.84
C PHE A 132 -28.38 -9.86 5.37
N TRP A 133 -28.23 -9.31 4.17
CA TRP A 133 -29.22 -8.37 3.63
C TRP A 133 -30.59 -9.01 3.44
N THR A 134 -30.62 -10.23 2.92
CA THR A 134 -31.86 -10.99 2.74
C THR A 134 -32.57 -11.21 4.08
N LYS A 135 -31.86 -11.68 5.10
CA LYS A 135 -32.40 -11.91 6.44
C LYS A 135 -32.82 -10.60 7.12
N ARG A 136 -32.03 -9.55 6.96
CA ARG A 136 -32.37 -8.22 7.49
C ARG A 136 -33.66 -7.66 6.89
N GLN A 137 -33.82 -7.77 5.56
CA GLN A 137 -35.06 -7.30 4.90
C GLN A 137 -36.27 -8.07 5.39
N ALA A 138 -36.19 -9.39 5.48
CA ALA A 138 -37.27 -10.22 6.02
C ALA A 138 -37.65 -9.83 7.45
N TYR A 139 -36.65 -9.66 8.31
CA TYR A 139 -36.85 -9.23 9.70
C TYR A 139 -37.50 -7.85 9.80
N ASN A 140 -37.04 -6.88 9.01
CA ASN A 140 -37.58 -5.53 9.00
C ASN A 140 -39.03 -5.51 8.52
N ALA A 141 -39.39 -6.30 7.48
CA ALA A 141 -40.73 -6.42 6.98
C ALA A 141 -41.69 -7.03 8.04
N GLU A 142 -41.23 -8.04 8.76
CA GLU A 142 -42.01 -8.68 9.84
C GLU A 142 -42.24 -7.74 11.03
N HIS A 143 -41.28 -6.87 11.35
CA HIS A 143 -41.34 -5.98 12.52
C HIS A 143 -41.75 -4.55 12.18
N GLY A 144 -42.09 -4.23 10.92
CA GLY A 144 -42.50 -2.89 10.50
C GLY A 144 -41.40 -1.82 10.65
N ILE A 145 -40.14 -2.20 10.52
CA ILE A 145 -39.01 -1.29 10.62
C ILE A 145 -38.68 -0.75 9.23
N GLU A 146 -39.09 0.47 8.95
CA GLU A 146 -38.71 1.20 7.74
C GLU A 146 -37.33 1.88 7.93
N ARG A 147 -36.29 1.27 7.40
CA ARG A 147 -34.91 1.88 7.28
C ARG A 147 -34.20 1.40 6.03
#